data_dd625d164870559bb51c761d44c51181
#
_entry.id   dd625d164870559bb51c761d44c51181
#
_cell.length_a   1.000
_cell.length_b   1.000
_cell.length_c   1.000
_cell.angle_alpha   90.00
_cell.angle_beta   90.00
_cell.angle_gamma   90.00
#
_symmetry.space_group_name_H-M   'P 1'
#
loop_
_entity.id
_entity.type
_entity.pdbx_description
1 polymer ?
#
loop_
_entity_poly.entity_id
_entity_poly.type
_entity_poly.pdbx_seq_one_letter_code
_entity_poly.pdbx_strand_id
1 'polypeptide(L)'
;MQQTLKTTLRFGWTTGTCATASVYAAYTAMVTGTFPETVTIDTPSGKAATLDITYTAADGISFSAGVIKDAGDDPDVTHGAEIRATVTKADNGAGVIFHGGEGVGVVTRPGLPIAVGEPAINPVPRKMMCDIINSLAENTGGPSDIEITIAVPNGRALAEKTWNPRLGIVDGISILGTTGVVRPFSCSAWIASIHRGIDVAGANALDHIAGSTGATSEKTVQQKYQLPTIALIDMGDFAGGMIKYLNKNPVNRVTIGGGIGKIGIPSFG
;
A
#
# COMPACT_ATOMS: atom_id res chain seq x y z
N MET A 1 0.09 5.59 -43.87
CA MET A 1 0.77 4.89 -42.79
C MET A 1 0.70 5.78 -41.54
N GLN A 2 -0.27 5.57 -40.64
CA GLN A 2 -0.32 6.26 -39.35
C GLN A 2 0.66 5.57 -38.41
N GLN A 3 1.75 6.23 -38.08
CA GLN A 3 2.62 5.83 -36.98
C GLN A 3 1.82 6.06 -35.66
N THR A 4 1.35 4.97 -35.08
CA THR A 4 0.84 4.98 -33.71
C THR A 4 2.03 5.29 -32.81
N LEU A 5 2.12 6.52 -32.32
CA LEU A 5 3.06 6.88 -31.25
C LEU A 5 2.78 5.96 -30.07
N LYS A 6 3.69 5.02 -29.80
CA LYS A 6 3.69 4.29 -28.51
C LYS A 6 3.95 5.31 -27.41
N THR A 7 2.91 5.85 -26.83
CA THR A 7 3.02 6.64 -25.60
C THR A 7 3.56 5.73 -24.51
N THR A 8 4.80 5.97 -24.10
CA THR A 8 5.40 5.27 -22.97
C THR A 8 4.65 5.72 -21.70
N LEU A 9 3.94 4.82 -21.03
CA LEU A 9 3.23 5.13 -19.80
C LEU A 9 4.18 5.64 -18.73
N ARG A 10 3.77 6.70 -18.02
CA ARG A 10 4.53 7.33 -16.97
C ARG A 10 4.38 6.54 -15.66
N PHE A 11 5.49 6.17 -15.05
CA PHE A 11 5.53 5.58 -13.72
C PHE A 11 5.19 6.62 -12.65
N GLY A 12 4.70 6.15 -11.51
CA GLY A 12 4.46 6.96 -10.32
C GLY A 12 5.18 6.41 -9.09
N TRP A 13 4.90 7.00 -7.94
CA TRP A 13 5.47 6.64 -6.64
C TRP A 13 4.44 6.00 -5.74
N THR A 14 4.86 5.01 -4.95
CA THR A 14 3.97 4.33 -3.99
C THR A 14 3.70 5.20 -2.76
N THR A 15 2.64 4.89 -1.99
CA THR A 15 2.40 5.53 -0.69
C THR A 15 3.58 5.38 0.26
N GLY A 16 4.31 4.23 0.19
CA GLY A 16 5.54 4.00 0.95
C GLY A 16 6.66 4.95 0.58
N THR A 17 6.87 5.22 -0.71
CA THR A 17 7.87 6.18 -1.19
C THR A 17 7.54 7.59 -0.75
N CYS A 18 6.27 8.01 -0.87
CA CYS A 18 5.83 9.34 -0.41
C CYS A 18 6.01 9.48 1.11
N ALA A 19 5.62 8.46 1.90
CA ALA A 19 5.83 8.46 3.35
C ALA A 19 7.32 8.57 3.72
N THR A 20 8.20 7.85 3.02
CA THR A 20 9.65 7.91 3.25
C THR A 20 10.21 9.31 2.95
N ALA A 21 9.77 9.94 1.86
CA ALA A 21 10.17 11.31 1.53
C ALA A 21 9.67 12.32 2.57
N SER A 22 8.44 12.15 3.07
CA SER A 22 7.89 12.99 4.15
C SER A 22 8.69 12.82 5.46
N VAL A 23 9.08 11.58 5.80
CA VAL A 23 9.95 11.31 6.96
C VAL A 23 11.32 11.96 6.79
N TYR A 24 11.93 11.84 5.60
CA TYR A 24 13.21 12.50 5.30
C TYR A 24 13.14 14.00 5.59
N ALA A 25 12.13 14.68 5.04
CA ALA A 25 11.99 16.12 5.19
C ALA A 25 11.70 16.54 6.64
N ALA A 26 10.82 15.81 7.34
CA ALA A 26 10.48 16.10 8.73
C ALA A 26 11.70 15.88 9.66
N TYR A 27 12.45 14.79 9.47
CA TYR A 27 13.64 14.52 10.25
C TYR A 27 14.75 15.55 9.96
N THR A 28 14.96 15.92 8.69
CA THR A 28 15.92 16.98 8.32
C THR A 28 15.60 18.28 9.04
N ALA A 29 14.33 18.66 9.06
CA ALA A 29 13.91 19.87 9.80
C ALA A 29 14.13 19.75 11.32
N MET A 30 13.90 18.58 11.89
CA MET A 30 14.15 18.33 13.32
C MET A 30 15.62 18.54 13.70
N VAL A 31 16.56 18.15 12.85
CA VAL A 31 18.00 18.23 13.16
C VAL A 31 18.66 19.52 12.67
N THR A 32 18.12 20.17 11.63
CA THR A 32 18.72 21.39 11.05
C THR A 32 17.91 22.66 11.31
N GLY A 33 16.67 22.54 11.76
CA GLY A 33 15.72 23.65 11.91
C GLY A 33 15.07 24.12 10.60
N THR A 34 15.35 23.45 9.45
CA THR A 34 14.86 23.90 8.13
C THR A 34 14.31 22.74 7.32
N PHE A 35 13.11 22.90 6.77
CA PHE A 35 12.54 21.93 5.84
C PHE A 35 13.17 22.07 4.45
N PRO A 36 13.57 20.97 3.79
CA PRO A 36 13.96 21.02 2.39
C PRO A 36 12.72 21.25 1.50
N GLU A 37 12.90 21.93 0.37
CA GLU A 37 11.82 22.11 -0.63
C GLU A 37 11.55 20.82 -1.42
N THR A 38 12.62 20.06 -1.69
CA THR A 38 12.57 18.77 -2.39
C THR A 38 13.45 17.76 -1.69
N VAL A 39 13.10 16.48 -1.80
CA VAL A 39 13.94 15.37 -1.33
C VAL A 39 14.11 14.33 -2.43
N THR A 40 15.29 13.72 -2.45
CA THR A 40 15.57 12.58 -3.32
C THR A 40 15.87 11.36 -2.46
N ILE A 41 15.15 10.27 -2.68
CA ILE A 41 15.33 9.00 -1.97
C ILE A 41 15.53 7.87 -2.97
N ASP A 42 16.33 6.88 -2.60
CA ASP A 42 16.46 5.65 -3.36
C ASP A 42 15.31 4.70 -3.05
N THR A 43 14.73 4.14 -4.09
CA THR A 43 13.67 3.14 -3.94
C THR A 43 14.24 1.73 -4.04
N PRO A 44 13.52 0.70 -3.50
CA PRO A 44 13.94 -0.70 -3.63
C PRO A 44 14.10 -1.18 -5.09
N SER A 45 13.48 -0.47 -6.04
CA SER A 45 13.67 -0.74 -7.48
C SER A 45 14.99 -0.23 -8.05
N GLY A 46 15.81 0.48 -7.27
CA GLY A 46 17.04 1.15 -7.69
C GLY A 46 16.78 2.47 -8.44
N LYS A 47 15.54 2.98 -8.46
CA LYS A 47 15.22 4.29 -9.02
C LYS A 47 15.28 5.36 -7.93
N ALA A 48 15.93 6.48 -8.22
CA ALA A 48 15.85 7.67 -7.38
C ALA A 48 14.49 8.36 -7.57
N ALA A 49 13.83 8.67 -6.47
CA ALA A 49 12.57 9.40 -6.43
C ALA A 49 12.81 10.80 -5.89
N THR A 50 12.65 11.82 -6.73
CA THR A 50 12.68 13.23 -6.31
C THR A 50 11.24 13.71 -6.15
N LEU A 51 10.90 14.20 -4.95
CA LEU A 51 9.55 14.61 -4.58
C LEU A 51 9.58 15.99 -3.94
N ASP A 52 8.61 16.81 -4.31
CA ASP A 52 8.41 18.15 -3.73
C ASP A 52 7.71 18.01 -2.37
N ILE A 53 8.16 18.78 -1.40
CA ILE A 53 7.52 18.89 -0.08
C ILE A 53 6.43 19.96 -0.17
N THR A 54 5.18 19.51 -0.02
CA THR A 54 3.98 20.35 -0.22
C THR A 54 3.33 20.81 1.08
N TYR A 55 3.73 20.20 2.20
CA TYR A 55 3.23 20.54 3.54
C TYR A 55 4.39 20.52 4.53
N THR A 56 4.43 21.49 5.43
CA THR A 56 5.37 21.54 6.56
C THR A 56 4.70 22.14 7.78
N ALA A 57 5.01 21.61 8.96
CA ALA A 57 4.63 22.19 10.24
C ALA A 57 5.64 21.78 11.32
N ALA A 58 5.87 22.64 12.32
CA ALA A 58 6.68 22.34 13.48
C ALA A 58 6.15 23.11 14.70
N ASP A 59 6.25 22.48 15.87
CA ASP A 59 5.89 23.08 17.18
C ASP A 59 7.09 23.10 18.15
N GLY A 60 8.29 22.78 17.68
CA GLY A 60 9.53 22.70 18.46
C GLY A 60 9.78 21.31 19.08
N ILE A 61 8.79 20.42 19.09
CA ILE A 61 8.90 19.03 19.56
C ILE A 61 8.66 18.07 18.40
N SER A 62 7.63 18.34 17.62
CA SER A 62 7.21 17.57 16.46
C SER A 62 7.51 18.32 15.17
N PHE A 63 7.97 17.57 14.17
CA PHE A 63 8.24 18.11 12.84
C PHE A 63 7.44 17.30 11.82
N SER A 64 6.63 17.98 11.03
CA SER A 64 5.75 17.33 10.06
C SER A 64 6.05 17.81 8.66
N ALA A 65 6.09 16.88 7.70
CA ALA A 65 6.18 17.19 6.29
C ALA A 65 5.22 16.32 5.49
N GLY A 66 4.86 16.74 4.28
CA GLY A 66 3.94 16.01 3.43
C GLY A 66 4.29 16.14 1.96
N VAL A 67 3.89 15.10 1.21
CA VAL A 67 4.10 14.94 -0.24
C VAL A 67 2.77 14.59 -0.89
N ILE A 68 2.46 15.22 -2.02
CA ILE A 68 1.32 14.80 -2.86
C ILE A 68 1.74 13.58 -3.70
N LYS A 69 1.00 12.48 -3.55
CA LYS A 69 1.29 11.25 -4.29
C LYS A 69 0.95 11.39 -5.76
N ASP A 70 1.93 11.18 -6.62
CA ASP A 70 1.76 11.02 -8.05
C ASP A 70 1.87 9.53 -8.43
N ALA A 71 0.76 8.94 -8.88
CA ALA A 71 0.71 7.55 -9.31
C ALA A 71 1.11 7.34 -10.78
N GLY A 72 1.53 8.38 -11.49
CA GLY A 72 1.78 8.32 -12.93
C GLY A 72 0.47 8.14 -13.70
N ASP A 73 0.51 7.29 -14.72
CA ASP A 73 -0.67 6.99 -15.55
C ASP A 73 -1.48 5.80 -15.01
N ASP A 74 -1.21 5.35 -13.77
CA ASP A 74 -2.00 4.30 -13.12
C ASP A 74 -3.31 4.89 -12.55
N PRO A 75 -4.47 4.22 -12.73
CA PRO A 75 -5.75 4.65 -12.16
C PRO A 75 -5.83 4.37 -10.65
N ASP A 76 -4.78 4.67 -9.92
CA ASP A 76 -4.65 4.44 -8.48
C ASP A 76 -5.57 5.40 -7.69
N VAL A 77 -6.41 4.85 -6.83
CA VAL A 77 -7.33 5.60 -5.96
C VAL A 77 -6.60 6.63 -5.09
N THR A 78 -5.34 6.35 -4.75
CA THR A 78 -4.51 7.23 -3.92
C THR A 78 -3.72 8.28 -4.70
N HIS A 79 -3.93 8.39 -6.03
CA HIS A 79 -3.37 9.49 -6.81
C HIS A 79 -3.88 10.84 -6.28
N GLY A 80 -2.98 11.79 -6.09
CA GLY A 80 -3.30 13.11 -5.53
C GLY A 80 -3.50 13.14 -4.00
N ALA A 81 -3.43 12.00 -3.32
CA ALA A 81 -3.49 11.99 -1.87
C ALA A 81 -2.23 12.60 -1.26
N GLU A 82 -2.39 13.42 -0.22
CA GLU A 82 -1.29 13.95 0.56
C GLU A 82 -0.86 12.91 1.61
N ILE A 83 0.40 12.50 1.59
CA ILE A 83 0.99 11.58 2.55
C ILE A 83 1.86 12.39 3.50
N ARG A 84 1.45 12.51 4.75
CA ARG A 84 2.17 13.25 5.79
C ARG A 84 2.93 12.33 6.72
N ALA A 85 4.07 12.77 7.19
CA ALA A 85 4.80 12.16 8.28
C ALA A 85 5.09 13.21 9.36
N THR A 86 4.84 12.85 10.60
CA THR A 86 5.28 13.61 11.79
C THR A 86 6.35 12.81 12.49
N VAL A 87 7.46 13.46 12.81
CA VAL A 87 8.63 12.89 13.47
C VAL A 87 8.80 13.55 14.82
N THR A 88 8.95 12.74 15.87
CA THR A 88 9.30 13.15 17.22
C THR A 88 10.43 12.29 17.77
N LYS A 89 11.18 12.80 18.73
CA LYS A 89 12.21 12.02 19.40
C LYS A 89 11.55 10.99 20.33
N ALA A 90 11.99 9.75 20.25
CA ALA A 90 11.59 8.68 21.14
C ALA A 90 12.52 8.57 22.35
N ASP A 91 12.18 7.72 23.32
CA ASP A 91 13.03 7.38 24.45
C ASP A 91 14.31 6.66 23.97
N ASN A 92 15.40 6.87 24.70
CA ASN A 92 16.68 6.26 24.35
C ASN A 92 16.61 4.73 24.29
N GLY A 93 17.07 4.17 23.18
CA GLY A 93 17.05 2.73 22.93
C GLY A 93 15.73 2.17 22.40
N ALA A 94 14.75 3.02 22.09
CA ALA A 94 13.46 2.60 21.54
C ALA A 94 13.53 2.23 20.05
N GLY A 95 14.53 2.75 19.34
CA GLY A 95 14.63 2.63 17.88
C GLY A 95 13.55 3.44 17.17
N VAL A 96 13.10 2.95 16.01
CA VAL A 96 12.07 3.62 15.22
C VAL A 96 10.71 2.99 15.50
N ILE A 97 9.78 3.79 16.04
CA ILE A 97 8.41 3.39 16.38
C ILE A 97 7.45 3.99 15.36
N PHE A 98 6.46 3.20 14.92
CA PHE A 98 5.48 3.63 13.91
C PHE A 98 4.07 3.74 14.49
N HIS A 99 3.42 4.86 14.20
CA HIS A 99 2.04 5.15 14.55
C HIS A 99 1.20 5.44 13.30
N GLY A 100 -0.08 5.06 13.33
CA GLY A 100 -1.07 5.48 12.36
C GLY A 100 -1.78 6.74 12.84
N GLY A 101 -1.69 7.80 12.06
CA GLY A 101 -2.48 9.01 12.22
C GLY A 101 -3.77 8.97 11.41
N GLU A 102 -4.38 10.14 11.20
CA GLU A 102 -5.61 10.29 10.42
C GLU A 102 -5.49 9.57 9.06
N GLY A 103 -6.49 8.74 8.72
CA GLY A 103 -6.62 8.11 7.41
C GLY A 103 -5.61 7.02 7.06
N VAL A 104 -4.76 6.63 7.99
CA VAL A 104 -3.99 5.38 7.92
C VAL A 104 -4.79 4.28 8.60
N GLY A 105 -5.01 3.17 7.89
CA GLY A 105 -5.84 2.08 8.38
C GLY A 105 -5.19 1.28 9.51
N VAL A 106 -6.02 0.56 10.25
CA VAL A 106 -5.60 -0.38 11.30
C VAL A 106 -5.94 -1.80 10.85
N VAL A 107 -5.00 -2.72 11.03
CA VAL A 107 -5.21 -4.14 10.73
C VAL A 107 -6.05 -4.78 11.83
N THR A 108 -7.20 -5.34 11.46
CA THR A 108 -8.14 -5.97 12.42
C THR A 108 -8.24 -7.49 12.26
N ARG A 109 -7.60 -8.07 11.23
CA ARG A 109 -7.66 -9.51 10.94
C ARG A 109 -6.28 -10.07 10.65
N PRO A 110 -6.01 -11.34 11.00
CA PRO A 110 -4.76 -12.01 10.64
C PRO A 110 -4.69 -12.29 9.13
N GLY A 111 -3.47 -12.58 8.63
CA GLY A 111 -3.19 -12.95 7.23
C GLY A 111 -2.44 -11.88 6.44
N LEU A 112 -2.25 -10.70 7.01
CA LEU A 112 -1.35 -9.69 6.46
C LEU A 112 0.04 -9.77 7.12
N PRO A 113 1.10 -9.25 6.47
CA PRO A 113 2.44 -9.21 7.08
C PRO A 113 2.59 -8.13 8.17
N ILE A 114 1.48 -7.70 8.73
CA ILE A 114 1.33 -6.69 9.78
C ILE A 114 0.46 -7.32 10.87
N ALA A 115 0.84 -7.20 12.11
CA ALA A 115 0.08 -7.75 13.23
C ALA A 115 -1.29 -7.06 13.41
N VAL A 116 -2.24 -7.80 13.95
CA VAL A 116 -3.56 -7.24 14.32
C VAL A 116 -3.36 -6.16 15.39
N GLY A 117 -4.04 -5.04 15.22
CA GLY A 117 -3.92 -3.85 16.06
C GLY A 117 -2.89 -2.82 15.56
N GLU A 118 -1.99 -3.21 14.67
CA GLU A 118 -0.96 -2.34 14.13
C GLU A 118 -1.49 -1.43 12.99
N PRO A 119 -0.89 -0.24 12.82
CA PRO A 119 -1.17 0.60 11.66
C PRO A 119 -0.77 -0.11 10.36
N ALA A 120 -1.58 0.05 9.32
CA ALA A 120 -1.40 -0.59 8.02
C ALA A 120 -0.20 -0.01 7.24
N ILE A 121 0.97 -0.02 7.87
CA ILE A 121 2.26 0.36 7.30
C ILE A 121 3.05 -0.92 7.02
N ASN A 122 3.21 -1.26 5.75
CA ASN A 122 3.82 -2.53 5.33
C ASN A 122 5.32 -2.59 5.64
N PRO A 123 5.91 -3.81 5.73
CA PRO A 123 7.31 -3.98 6.11
C PRO A 123 8.31 -3.23 5.24
N VAL A 124 8.11 -3.19 3.90
CA VAL A 124 9.04 -2.50 3.00
C VAL A 124 9.06 -0.99 3.23
N PRO A 125 7.90 -0.27 3.28
CA PRO A 125 7.88 1.13 3.71
C PRO A 125 8.50 1.38 5.09
N ARG A 126 8.22 0.52 6.10
CA ARG A 126 8.86 0.64 7.42
C ARG A 126 10.38 0.57 7.30
N LYS A 127 10.89 -0.41 6.54
CA LYS A 127 12.33 -0.54 6.30
C LYS A 127 12.90 0.69 5.61
N MET A 128 12.26 1.21 4.57
CA MET A 128 12.72 2.41 3.86
C MET A 128 12.84 3.61 4.80
N MET A 129 11.84 3.83 5.66
CA MET A 129 11.85 4.91 6.63
C MET A 129 12.93 4.71 7.71
N CYS A 130 13.12 3.49 8.21
CA CYS A 130 14.21 3.19 9.15
C CYS A 130 15.58 3.43 8.52
N ASP A 131 15.80 2.98 7.28
CA ASP A 131 17.07 3.17 6.56
C ASP A 131 17.38 4.67 6.39
N ILE A 132 16.38 5.50 6.07
CA ILE A 132 16.54 6.96 5.97
C ILE A 132 16.88 7.58 7.33
N ILE A 133 16.17 7.23 8.41
CA ILE A 133 16.47 7.75 9.76
C ILE A 133 17.90 7.40 10.15
N ASN A 134 18.32 6.15 9.99
CA ASN A 134 19.67 5.71 10.34
C ASN A 134 20.72 6.48 9.53
N SER A 135 20.54 6.58 8.22
CA SER A 135 21.47 7.31 7.35
C SER A 135 21.59 8.79 7.72
N LEU A 136 20.47 9.45 7.98
CA LEU A 136 20.46 10.85 8.37
C LEU A 136 21.05 11.05 9.78
N ALA A 137 20.76 10.17 10.72
CA ALA A 137 21.34 10.20 12.07
C ALA A 137 22.86 10.06 12.03
N GLU A 138 23.40 9.10 11.26
CA GLU A 138 24.84 8.92 11.06
C GLU A 138 25.49 10.16 10.45
N ASN A 139 24.87 10.80 9.46
CA ASN A 139 25.43 11.95 8.74
C ASN A 139 25.33 13.26 9.53
N THR A 140 24.36 13.39 10.43
CA THR A 140 24.09 14.65 11.15
C THR A 140 24.43 14.61 12.63
N GLY A 141 24.67 13.41 13.19
CA GLY A 141 24.78 13.20 14.64
C GLY A 141 23.44 13.37 15.37
N GLY A 142 22.33 13.32 14.64
CA GLY A 142 20.98 13.42 15.20
C GLY A 142 20.51 12.12 15.87
N PRO A 143 19.33 12.11 16.53
CA PRO A 143 18.82 10.94 17.23
C PRO A 143 18.37 9.83 16.26
N SER A 144 18.64 8.57 16.61
CA SER A 144 18.15 7.39 15.90
C SER A 144 16.87 6.80 16.52
N ASP A 145 16.56 7.20 17.76
CA ASP A 145 15.35 6.80 18.46
C ASP A 145 14.24 7.80 18.14
N ILE A 146 13.29 7.38 17.29
CA ILE A 146 12.33 8.25 16.63
C ILE A 146 10.93 7.62 16.63
N GLU A 147 9.92 8.40 16.97
CA GLU A 147 8.53 8.06 16.68
C GLU A 147 8.10 8.70 15.36
N ILE A 148 7.49 7.91 14.49
CA ILE A 148 6.98 8.31 13.19
C ILE A 148 5.48 8.10 13.15
N THR A 149 4.70 9.16 13.02
CA THR A 149 3.27 9.08 12.76
C THR A 149 2.99 9.39 11.29
N ILE A 150 2.39 8.44 10.56
CA ILE A 150 1.97 8.65 9.17
C ILE A 150 0.49 8.99 9.14
N ALA A 151 0.12 10.05 8.42
CA ALA A 151 -1.25 10.47 8.23
C ALA A 151 -1.55 10.70 6.73
N VAL A 152 -2.80 10.48 6.37
CA VAL A 152 -3.31 10.72 5.02
C VAL A 152 -4.66 11.42 5.13
N PRO A 153 -4.71 12.75 5.02
CA PRO A 153 -5.97 13.48 5.01
C PRO A 153 -6.97 12.87 4.02
N ASN A 154 -8.22 12.68 4.43
CA ASN A 154 -9.25 11.97 3.67
C ASN A 154 -8.96 10.47 3.36
N GLY A 155 -7.93 9.87 3.93
CA GLY A 155 -7.55 8.47 3.70
C GLY A 155 -8.67 7.47 4.02
N ARG A 156 -9.55 7.77 4.99
CA ARG A 156 -10.73 6.95 5.30
C ARG A 156 -11.68 6.86 4.11
N ALA A 157 -12.02 7.98 3.48
CA ALA A 157 -12.89 7.99 2.31
C ALA A 157 -12.24 7.34 1.07
N LEU A 158 -10.93 7.48 0.93
CA LEU A 158 -10.17 6.80 -0.12
C LEU A 158 -10.18 5.28 0.09
N ALA A 159 -10.05 4.81 1.33
CA ALA A 159 -10.01 3.38 1.66
C ALA A 159 -11.27 2.62 1.25
N GLU A 160 -12.44 3.26 1.28
CA GLU A 160 -13.70 2.67 0.83
C GLU A 160 -13.69 2.23 -0.63
N LYS A 161 -12.84 2.84 -1.45
CA LYS A 161 -12.65 2.54 -2.88
C LYS A 161 -11.49 1.56 -3.14
N THR A 162 -10.89 1.04 -2.08
CA THR A 162 -9.76 0.09 -2.14
C THR A 162 -10.20 -1.30 -1.68
N TRP A 163 -9.25 -2.23 -1.66
CA TRP A 163 -9.45 -3.57 -1.12
C TRP A 163 -9.29 -3.65 0.40
N ASN A 164 -8.89 -2.56 1.05
CA ASN A 164 -8.63 -2.54 2.49
C ASN A 164 -9.77 -3.14 3.33
N PRO A 165 -11.06 -2.78 3.12
CA PRO A 165 -12.16 -3.36 3.90
C PRO A 165 -12.25 -4.88 3.77
N ARG A 166 -11.93 -5.44 2.58
CA ARG A 166 -11.94 -6.89 2.34
C ARG A 166 -10.79 -7.60 3.04
N LEU A 167 -9.67 -6.89 3.23
CA LEU A 167 -8.48 -7.39 3.91
C LEU A 167 -8.52 -7.19 5.43
N GLY A 168 -9.61 -6.65 5.96
CA GLY A 168 -9.73 -6.33 7.39
C GLY A 168 -8.87 -5.16 7.83
N ILE A 169 -8.61 -4.21 6.92
CA ILE A 169 -7.98 -2.93 7.23
C ILE A 169 -9.10 -1.90 7.32
N VAL A 170 -9.26 -1.28 8.48
CA VAL A 170 -10.33 -0.32 8.76
C VAL A 170 -9.79 1.09 8.96
N ASP A 171 -10.66 2.09 8.80
CA ASP A 171 -10.43 3.51 9.10
C ASP A 171 -9.38 4.23 8.25
N GLY A 172 -8.83 3.60 7.22
CA GLY A 172 -7.88 4.29 6.35
C GLY A 172 -7.23 3.44 5.28
N ILE A 173 -6.31 4.06 4.53
CA ILE A 173 -5.53 3.39 3.49
C ILE A 173 -4.31 2.69 4.09
N SER A 174 -3.68 1.83 3.27
CA SER A 174 -2.40 1.20 3.59
C SER A 174 -1.23 2.01 3.04
N ILE A 175 -0.17 2.09 3.82
CA ILE A 175 1.14 2.59 3.37
C ILE A 175 1.92 1.39 2.84
N LEU A 176 2.03 1.28 1.52
CA LEU A 176 2.54 0.10 0.83
C LEU A 176 3.43 0.44 -0.37
N GLY A 177 4.06 -0.59 -0.93
CA GLY A 177 4.90 -0.53 -2.12
C GLY A 177 6.18 -1.31 -1.92
N THR A 178 6.32 -2.45 -2.61
CA THR A 178 7.50 -3.32 -2.50
C THR A 178 8.69 -2.82 -3.31
N THR A 179 8.42 -2.11 -4.40
CA THR A 179 9.45 -1.58 -5.31
C THR A 179 9.67 -0.07 -5.17
N GLY A 180 8.78 0.63 -4.45
CA GLY A 180 8.73 2.08 -4.37
C GLY A 180 8.11 2.77 -5.60
N VAL A 181 7.89 2.04 -6.70
CA VAL A 181 7.42 2.56 -7.98
C VAL A 181 6.06 1.97 -8.33
N VAL A 182 5.12 2.81 -8.76
CA VAL A 182 3.86 2.40 -9.37
C VAL A 182 4.08 2.21 -10.87
N ARG A 183 3.80 1.00 -11.35
CA ARG A 183 3.77 0.70 -12.79
C ARG A 183 2.33 0.66 -13.25
N PRO A 184 1.92 1.52 -14.18
CA PRO A 184 0.55 1.55 -14.67
C PRO A 184 0.09 0.18 -15.18
N PHE A 185 -1.14 -0.20 -14.79
CA PHE A 185 -1.77 -1.46 -15.20
C PHE A 185 -0.94 -2.72 -14.87
N SER A 186 -0.31 -2.75 -13.71
CA SER A 186 0.57 -3.84 -13.30
C SER A 186 -0.20 -5.13 -13.00
N CYS A 187 -0.11 -6.13 -13.89
CA CYS A 187 -0.65 -7.47 -13.66
C CYS A 187 -0.08 -8.12 -12.39
N SER A 188 1.21 -7.90 -12.11
CA SER A 188 1.86 -8.46 -10.91
C SER A 188 1.31 -7.86 -9.61
N ALA A 189 0.95 -6.57 -9.61
CA ALA A 189 0.32 -5.93 -8.47
C ALA A 189 -1.08 -6.50 -8.21
N TRP A 190 -1.87 -6.72 -9.29
CA TRP A 190 -3.18 -7.34 -9.16
C TRP A 190 -3.09 -8.79 -8.63
N ILE A 191 -2.20 -9.60 -9.18
CA ILE A 191 -1.96 -10.96 -8.69
C ILE A 191 -1.53 -10.94 -7.21
N ALA A 192 -0.69 -10.01 -6.80
CA ALA A 192 -0.30 -9.85 -5.40
C ALA A 192 -1.50 -9.53 -4.49
N SER A 193 -2.47 -8.74 -4.96
CA SER A 193 -3.72 -8.47 -4.22
C SER A 193 -4.57 -9.73 -4.07
N ILE A 194 -4.67 -10.55 -5.12
CA ILE A 194 -5.36 -11.85 -5.07
C ILE A 194 -4.72 -12.76 -4.00
N HIS A 195 -3.40 -12.85 -3.99
CA HIS A 195 -2.67 -13.63 -2.99
C HIS A 195 -2.97 -13.15 -1.58
N ARG A 196 -2.97 -11.83 -1.33
CA ARG A 196 -3.32 -11.26 -0.02
C ARG A 196 -4.75 -11.60 0.41
N GLY A 197 -5.71 -11.55 -0.51
CA GLY A 197 -7.07 -11.98 -0.23
C GLY A 197 -7.15 -13.45 0.22
N ILE A 198 -6.40 -14.33 -0.44
CA ILE A 198 -6.32 -15.77 -0.08
C ILE A 198 -5.63 -15.95 1.28
N ASP A 199 -4.51 -15.25 1.54
CA ASP A 199 -3.80 -15.31 2.82
C ASP A 199 -4.71 -14.91 3.99
N VAL A 200 -5.44 -13.80 3.83
CA VAL A 200 -6.40 -13.32 4.83
C VAL A 200 -7.55 -14.31 5.02
N ALA A 201 -8.11 -14.85 3.93
CA ALA A 201 -9.17 -15.85 3.99
C ALA A 201 -8.71 -17.11 4.75
N GLY A 202 -7.52 -17.63 4.41
CA GLY A 202 -6.92 -18.79 5.07
C GLY A 202 -6.64 -18.56 6.56
N ALA A 203 -6.04 -17.41 6.90
CA ALA A 203 -5.73 -17.05 8.28
C ALA A 203 -7.00 -16.86 9.16
N ASN A 204 -8.14 -16.55 8.55
CA ASN A 204 -9.44 -16.46 9.20
C ASN A 204 -10.25 -17.78 9.12
N ALA A 205 -9.62 -18.89 8.75
CA ALA A 205 -10.20 -20.21 8.67
C ALA A 205 -11.48 -20.28 7.80
N LEU A 206 -11.53 -19.52 6.71
CA LEU A 206 -12.67 -19.59 5.79
C LEU A 206 -12.64 -20.90 5.01
N ASP A 207 -13.72 -21.63 5.08
CA ASP A 207 -13.91 -22.91 4.37
C ASP A 207 -14.16 -22.72 2.87
N HIS A 208 -14.71 -21.56 2.48
CA HIS A 208 -15.14 -21.30 1.12
C HIS A 208 -14.77 -19.87 0.69
N ILE A 209 -14.06 -19.75 -0.42
CA ILE A 209 -13.76 -18.46 -1.07
C ILE A 209 -14.29 -18.45 -2.51
N ALA A 210 -14.48 -17.25 -3.05
CA ALA A 210 -14.92 -17.09 -4.43
C ALA A 210 -14.05 -16.08 -5.18
N GLY A 211 -13.48 -16.52 -6.32
CA GLY A 211 -12.84 -15.66 -7.30
C GLY A 211 -13.84 -15.19 -8.36
N SER A 212 -13.89 -13.89 -8.62
CA SER A 212 -14.83 -13.31 -9.59
C SER A 212 -14.12 -12.44 -10.62
N THR A 213 -14.64 -12.44 -11.88
CA THR A 213 -14.09 -11.66 -12.99
C THR A 213 -14.60 -10.21 -13.02
N GLY A 214 -15.46 -9.83 -12.09
CA GLY A 214 -16.02 -8.49 -11.98
C GLY A 214 -17.26 -8.43 -11.07
N ALA A 215 -17.73 -7.23 -10.78
CA ALA A 215 -18.75 -6.95 -9.77
C ALA A 215 -20.06 -7.73 -9.92
N THR A 216 -20.56 -7.92 -11.15
CA THR A 216 -21.80 -8.67 -11.39
C THR A 216 -21.66 -10.15 -11.01
N SER A 217 -20.57 -10.79 -11.44
CA SER A 217 -20.31 -12.19 -11.10
C SER A 217 -20.03 -12.35 -9.61
N GLU A 218 -19.33 -11.40 -8.99
CA GLU A 218 -19.08 -11.38 -7.56
C GLU A 218 -20.38 -11.34 -6.75
N LYS A 219 -21.26 -10.39 -7.06
CA LYS A 219 -22.58 -10.26 -6.39
C LYS A 219 -23.41 -11.54 -6.54
N THR A 220 -23.40 -12.15 -7.73
CA THR A 220 -24.13 -13.41 -7.99
C THR A 220 -23.62 -14.55 -7.12
N VAL A 221 -22.30 -14.74 -7.05
CA VAL A 221 -21.68 -15.80 -6.25
C VAL A 221 -21.88 -15.53 -4.77
N GLN A 222 -21.70 -14.29 -4.33
CA GLN A 222 -21.92 -13.88 -2.95
C GLN A 222 -23.33 -14.22 -2.47
N GLN A 223 -24.36 -13.85 -3.25
CA GLN A 223 -25.75 -14.13 -2.93
C GLN A 223 -26.06 -15.61 -2.93
N LYS A 224 -25.57 -16.34 -3.93
CA LYS A 224 -25.82 -17.79 -4.08
C LYS A 224 -25.27 -18.62 -2.92
N TYR A 225 -24.09 -18.27 -2.43
CA TYR A 225 -23.39 -19.05 -1.40
C TYR A 225 -23.36 -18.34 -0.03
N GLN A 226 -23.99 -17.17 0.10
CA GLN A 226 -24.05 -16.36 1.34
C GLN A 226 -22.65 -16.08 1.90
N LEU A 227 -21.70 -15.76 1.01
CA LEU A 227 -20.30 -15.55 1.41
C LEU A 227 -20.09 -14.19 2.08
N PRO A 228 -19.31 -14.11 3.15
CA PRO A 228 -18.88 -12.84 3.71
C PRO A 228 -17.93 -12.12 2.75
N THR A 229 -17.86 -10.80 2.82
CA THR A 229 -17.04 -9.97 1.92
C THR A 229 -15.58 -10.37 1.87
N ILE A 230 -15.02 -10.80 3.02
CA ILE A 230 -13.64 -11.29 3.14
C ILE A 230 -13.36 -12.56 2.31
N ALA A 231 -14.40 -13.34 1.94
CA ALA A 231 -14.28 -14.52 1.10
C ALA A 231 -14.28 -14.21 -0.40
N LEU A 232 -14.50 -12.95 -0.78
CA LEU A 232 -14.63 -12.53 -2.16
C LEU A 232 -13.30 -12.00 -2.69
N ILE A 233 -12.79 -12.66 -3.73
CA ILE A 233 -11.52 -12.31 -4.39
C ILE A 233 -11.85 -11.74 -5.77
N ASP A 234 -11.57 -10.46 -5.99
CA ASP A 234 -11.65 -9.87 -7.33
C ASP A 234 -10.42 -10.33 -8.14
N MET A 235 -10.58 -11.44 -8.84
CA MET A 235 -9.48 -12.02 -9.60
C MET A 235 -9.33 -11.42 -11.00
N GLY A 236 -10.33 -10.66 -11.49
CA GLY A 236 -10.32 -10.17 -12.86
C GLY A 236 -10.08 -11.30 -13.86
N ASP A 237 -9.11 -11.13 -14.74
CA ASP A 237 -8.71 -12.14 -15.74
C ASP A 237 -7.58 -13.07 -15.24
N PHE A 238 -7.18 -12.97 -13.96
CA PHE A 238 -6.03 -13.70 -13.40
C PHE A 238 -6.41 -15.00 -12.66
N ALA A 239 -7.41 -15.73 -13.19
CA ALA A 239 -7.83 -17.03 -12.62
C ALA A 239 -6.65 -18.01 -12.48
N GLY A 240 -5.75 -18.05 -13.47
CA GLY A 240 -4.55 -18.89 -13.42
C GLY A 240 -3.61 -18.53 -12.28
N GLY A 241 -3.43 -17.22 -12.01
CA GLY A 241 -2.63 -16.73 -10.88
C GLY A 241 -3.24 -17.14 -9.53
N MET A 242 -4.57 -17.01 -9.40
CA MET A 242 -5.32 -17.44 -8.23
C MET A 242 -5.17 -18.95 -7.98
N ILE A 243 -5.43 -19.78 -8.99
CA ILE A 243 -5.38 -21.24 -8.88
C ILE A 243 -3.97 -21.72 -8.54
N LYS A 244 -2.95 -21.16 -9.20
CA LYS A 244 -1.54 -21.49 -8.91
C LYS A 244 -1.15 -21.20 -7.45
N TYR A 245 -1.68 -20.13 -6.88
CA TYR A 245 -1.44 -19.77 -5.48
C TYR A 245 -2.17 -20.71 -4.53
N LEU A 246 -3.42 -21.04 -4.83
CA LEU A 246 -4.25 -21.98 -4.06
C LEU A 246 -3.67 -23.39 -3.99
N ASN A 247 -2.93 -23.84 -5.00
CA ASN A 247 -2.23 -25.11 -4.95
C ASN A 247 -1.18 -25.19 -3.82
N LYS A 248 -0.67 -24.05 -3.37
CA LYS A 248 0.29 -23.95 -2.26
C LYS A 248 -0.36 -23.53 -0.94
N ASN A 249 -1.49 -22.83 -1.03
CA ASN A 249 -2.26 -22.30 0.10
C ASN A 249 -3.72 -22.74 -0.05
N PRO A 250 -4.02 -24.04 0.20
CA PRO A 250 -5.32 -24.62 -0.11
C PRO A 250 -6.42 -24.07 0.81
N VAL A 251 -7.61 -23.91 0.22
CA VAL A 251 -8.88 -23.69 0.91
C VAL A 251 -9.82 -24.82 0.51
N ASN A 252 -10.67 -25.29 1.44
CA ASN A 252 -11.50 -26.49 1.20
C ASN A 252 -12.45 -26.35 0.00
N ARG A 253 -12.98 -25.15 -0.23
CA ARG A 253 -13.90 -24.88 -1.33
C ARG A 253 -13.56 -23.59 -2.04
N VAL A 254 -13.51 -23.64 -3.37
CA VAL A 254 -13.28 -22.48 -4.25
C VAL A 254 -14.39 -22.42 -5.30
N THR A 255 -15.02 -21.25 -5.44
CA THR A 255 -15.95 -20.98 -6.54
C THR A 255 -15.33 -19.96 -7.49
N ILE A 256 -15.39 -20.21 -8.78
CA ILE A 256 -15.02 -19.24 -9.82
C ILE A 256 -16.31 -18.70 -10.45
N GLY A 257 -16.49 -17.38 -10.38
CA GLY A 257 -17.61 -16.66 -10.97
C GLY A 257 -17.15 -15.78 -12.14
N GLY A 258 -17.86 -15.86 -13.26
CA GLY A 258 -17.56 -14.99 -14.41
C GLY A 258 -18.68 -14.99 -15.45
N GLY A 259 -18.70 -13.99 -16.32
CA GLY A 259 -19.58 -13.94 -17.48
C GLY A 259 -19.16 -14.97 -18.53
N ILE A 260 -20.13 -15.39 -19.37
CA ILE A 260 -19.94 -16.39 -20.44
C ILE A 260 -18.74 -16.05 -21.35
N GLY A 261 -18.55 -14.78 -21.69
CA GLY A 261 -17.44 -14.33 -22.54
C GLY A 261 -16.06 -14.42 -21.88
N LYS A 262 -15.98 -14.54 -20.55
CA LYS A 262 -14.71 -14.62 -19.80
C LYS A 262 -14.38 -16.03 -19.33
N ILE A 263 -15.38 -16.86 -19.03
CA ILE A 263 -15.19 -18.27 -18.63
C ILE A 263 -15.21 -19.23 -19.82
N GLY A 264 -15.90 -18.85 -20.91
CA GLY A 264 -16.05 -19.70 -22.08
C GLY A 264 -14.89 -19.68 -23.09
N ILE A 265 -13.83 -18.92 -22.87
CA ILE A 265 -12.63 -18.92 -23.73
C ILE A 265 -11.60 -19.85 -23.05
N PRO A 266 -11.36 -21.05 -23.58
CA PRO A 266 -10.21 -21.83 -23.14
C PRO A 266 -8.94 -21.04 -23.49
N SER A 267 -8.22 -20.57 -22.48
CA SER A 267 -6.89 -20.03 -22.64
C SER A 267 -5.95 -21.21 -23.00
N PHE A 268 -5.86 -21.53 -24.27
CA PHE A 268 -4.77 -22.35 -24.79
C PHE A 268 -3.54 -21.45 -24.91
N GLY A 269 -2.57 -21.63 -24.04
CA GLY A 269 -1.29 -20.99 -24.05
C GLY A 269 -0.40 -21.68 -23.04
#